data_04060b8ecd332525cd5d97a5b6c02c64
#
_entry.id   04060b8ecd332525cd5d97a5b6c02c64
#
_cell.length_a   1.000
_cell.length_b   1.000
_cell.length_c   1.000
_cell.angle_alpha   90.00
_cell.angle_beta   90.00
_cell.angle_gamma   90.00
#
_symmetry.space_group_name_H-M   'P 1'
#
loop_
_entity.id
_entity.type
_entity.pdbx_description
1 polymer ?
#
loop_
_entity_poly.entity_id
_entity_poly.type
_entity_poly.pdbx_seq_one_letter_code
_entity_poly.pdbx_strand_id
1 'polypeptide(L)'
;MNMNQNNFLSYVPPMGIYETLYKFQSIFGSYMGEPSTHPWSQGFPLTSQIPSGPKIPDQVKITTDDLKYPKAWGLPELRSVIANYYNDHYNSSIDKNNIMVFAGGRPALIAILMFLQKDIQIHIASTEYTPYFDMLELLKKKYSLINSSEENQFNPSVNDFLKNNTSDRKLIMLSNPCNPTGITKKGNELKNLVEQSSFNNYGLLIDEAYELFHEPPVSAMSHIKDIDNSNFFLTGAATKGLQAPGIRIGWVITSKKNIEILGNFSSFGMGGVSRPSQLYAL
;
A
#
# COMPACT_ATOMS: atom_id res chain seq x y z
N MET A 1 24.30 -17.29 11.87
CA MET A 1 24.37 -16.77 13.26
C MET A 1 23.74 -17.80 14.20
N ASN A 2 24.48 -18.31 15.17
CA ASN A 2 23.90 -19.15 16.22
C ASN A 2 22.87 -18.30 16.99
N MET A 3 21.61 -18.61 16.85
CA MET A 3 20.57 -17.98 17.66
C MET A 3 20.82 -18.38 19.12
N ASN A 4 21.15 -17.41 19.94
CA ASN A 4 21.32 -17.60 21.37
C ASN A 4 19.97 -18.04 21.92
N GLN A 5 19.89 -19.24 22.52
CA GLN A 5 18.62 -19.81 23.01
C GLN A 5 17.92 -18.92 24.07
N ASN A 6 18.55 -17.85 24.51
CA ASN A 6 18.02 -16.90 25.49
C ASN A 6 17.38 -15.64 24.86
N ASN A 7 17.27 -15.54 23.53
CA ASN A 7 16.62 -14.40 22.91
C ASN A 7 15.10 -14.60 22.83
N PHE A 8 14.33 -13.75 23.49
CA PHE A 8 12.85 -13.76 23.47
C PHE A 8 12.24 -13.28 22.14
N LEU A 9 13.01 -12.53 21.33
CA LEU A 9 12.56 -12.04 20.04
C LEU A 9 13.10 -12.93 18.92
N SER A 10 12.24 -13.28 17.99
CA SER A 10 12.64 -13.94 16.75
C SER A 10 13.43 -12.98 15.87
N TYR A 11 14.56 -13.45 15.35
CA TYR A 11 15.30 -12.70 14.35
C TYR A 11 14.54 -12.75 13.02
N VAL A 12 14.17 -11.59 12.51
CA VAL A 12 13.68 -11.41 11.14
C VAL A 12 14.74 -10.60 10.40
N PRO A 13 15.32 -11.12 9.32
CA PRO A 13 16.33 -10.36 8.58
C PRO A 13 15.72 -9.06 8.05
N PRO A 14 16.47 -7.94 8.02
CA PRO A 14 15.98 -6.74 7.36
C PRO A 14 15.79 -7.01 5.87
N MET A 15 14.91 -6.25 5.22
CA MET A 15 14.76 -6.31 3.77
C MET A 15 16.12 -6.14 3.08
N GLY A 16 16.37 -6.87 2.01
CA GLY A 16 17.63 -6.83 1.26
C GLY A 16 18.06 -5.42 0.80
N ILE A 17 17.09 -4.49 0.68
CA ILE A 17 17.37 -3.09 0.40
C ILE A 17 18.25 -2.43 1.49
N TYR A 18 18.09 -2.81 2.75
CA TYR A 18 18.92 -2.25 3.83
C TYR A 18 20.37 -2.72 3.72
N GLU A 19 20.60 -3.97 3.29
CA GLU A 19 21.96 -4.46 3.02
C GLU A 19 22.61 -3.63 1.91
N THR A 20 21.87 -3.33 0.86
CA THR A 20 22.31 -2.47 -0.25
C THR A 20 22.65 -1.06 0.25
N LEU A 21 21.78 -0.47 1.07
CA LEU A 21 22.01 0.87 1.65
C LEU A 21 23.25 0.92 2.53
N TYR A 22 23.45 -0.05 3.41
CA TYR A 22 24.62 -0.11 4.29
C TYR A 22 25.90 -0.40 3.51
N LYS A 23 25.83 -1.27 2.51
CA LYS A 23 26.96 -1.55 1.61
C LYS A 23 27.37 -0.29 0.84
N PHE A 24 26.39 0.44 0.28
CA PHE A 24 26.62 1.70 -0.41
C PHE A 24 27.34 2.70 0.52
N GLN A 25 26.79 2.92 1.73
CA GLN A 25 27.39 3.83 2.70
C GLN A 25 28.81 3.41 3.07
N SER A 26 29.07 2.12 3.26
CA SER A 26 30.40 1.62 3.62
C SER A 26 31.45 1.82 2.53
N ILE A 27 31.04 1.86 1.26
CA ILE A 27 31.93 2.01 0.10
C ILE A 27 32.13 3.49 -0.25
N PHE A 28 31.06 4.27 -0.25
CA PHE A 28 31.06 5.64 -0.78
C PHE A 28 31.09 6.72 0.30
N GLY A 29 30.95 6.36 1.58
CA GLY A 29 30.95 7.31 2.69
C GLY A 29 29.69 8.18 2.79
N SER A 30 28.76 8.06 1.85
CA SER A 30 27.50 8.81 1.79
C SER A 30 26.33 7.86 1.86
N TYR A 31 25.25 8.28 2.52
CA TYR A 31 24.02 7.49 2.51
C TYR A 31 23.30 7.62 1.16
N MET A 32 22.71 6.53 0.69
CA MET A 32 21.98 6.54 -0.57
C MET A 32 20.76 7.48 -0.49
N GLY A 33 20.64 8.42 -1.43
CA GLY A 33 19.63 9.48 -1.42
C GLY A 33 20.12 10.83 -0.90
N GLU A 34 21.33 10.92 -0.37
CA GLU A 34 21.98 12.22 -0.05
C GLU A 34 22.35 12.98 -1.34
N PRO A 35 22.58 14.31 -1.24
CA PRO A 35 23.02 15.11 -2.38
C PRO A 35 24.21 14.47 -3.10
N SER A 36 24.25 14.51 -4.41
CA SER A 36 25.26 13.89 -5.28
C SER A 36 25.22 12.36 -5.39
N THR A 37 24.25 11.67 -4.78
CA THR A 37 24.02 10.25 -5.01
C THR A 37 22.89 10.00 -6.00
N HIS A 38 22.94 8.86 -6.72
CA HIS A 38 21.93 8.46 -7.67
C HIS A 38 21.35 7.08 -7.30
N PRO A 39 20.36 7.01 -6.41
CA PRO A 39 19.86 5.76 -5.83
C PRO A 39 18.93 5.01 -6.80
N TRP A 40 19.44 4.49 -7.89
CA TRP A 40 18.67 3.79 -8.93
C TRP A 40 18.13 2.43 -8.48
N SER A 41 18.68 1.89 -7.39
CA SER A 41 18.23 0.62 -6.81
C SER A 41 17.03 0.77 -5.85
N GLN A 42 16.60 1.99 -5.57
CA GLN A 42 15.48 2.26 -4.67
C GLN A 42 14.63 3.42 -5.17
N GLY A 43 13.31 3.30 -5.04
CA GLY A 43 12.36 4.36 -5.40
C GLY A 43 12.35 5.50 -4.38
N PHE A 44 13.39 6.34 -4.36
CA PHE A 44 13.40 7.58 -3.61
C PHE A 44 12.66 8.66 -4.39
N PRO A 45 11.57 9.23 -3.86
CA PRO A 45 10.97 10.41 -4.47
C PRO A 45 11.86 11.63 -4.23
N LEU A 46 11.89 12.55 -5.18
CA LEU A 46 12.39 13.89 -4.92
C LEU A 46 11.46 14.57 -3.90
N THR A 47 12.04 15.12 -2.84
CA THR A 47 11.29 15.83 -1.79
C THR A 47 11.40 17.36 -1.90
N SER A 48 12.10 17.84 -2.92
CA SER A 48 12.17 19.26 -3.26
C SER A 48 10.95 19.71 -4.07
N GLN A 49 10.62 20.98 -4.00
CA GLN A 49 9.54 21.56 -4.80
C GLN A 49 9.72 21.27 -6.29
N ILE A 50 8.75 20.63 -6.91
CA ILE A 50 8.69 20.49 -8.36
C ILE A 50 8.25 21.82 -8.99
N PRO A 51 8.93 22.30 -10.04
CA PRO A 51 8.46 23.43 -10.82
C PRO A 51 7.03 23.23 -11.26
N SER A 52 6.07 23.86 -11.19
CA SER A 52 4.65 23.61 -11.57
C SER A 52 3.90 22.59 -10.68
N GLY A 53 4.53 22.01 -9.66
CA GLY A 53 3.86 21.15 -8.70
C GLY A 53 3.11 21.93 -7.62
N PRO A 54 2.26 21.27 -6.83
CA PRO A 54 1.60 21.89 -5.68
C PRO A 54 2.65 22.49 -4.74
N LYS A 55 2.29 23.64 -4.14
CA LYS A 55 3.18 24.27 -3.16
C LYS A 55 3.33 23.38 -1.93
N ILE A 56 4.57 23.07 -1.57
CA ILE A 56 4.88 22.35 -0.34
C ILE A 56 4.65 23.29 0.85
N PRO A 57 3.86 22.90 1.87
CA PRO A 57 3.65 23.72 3.04
C PRO A 57 4.95 23.91 3.84
N ASP A 58 5.28 25.14 4.18
CA ASP A 58 6.47 25.45 5.00
C ASP A 58 6.24 25.18 6.50
N GLN A 59 4.96 25.17 6.92
CA GLN A 59 4.58 25.02 8.32
C GLN A 59 3.18 24.44 8.46
N VAL A 60 2.97 23.74 9.56
CA VAL A 60 1.66 23.25 10.00
C VAL A 60 1.32 23.93 11.32
N LYS A 61 0.19 24.63 11.40
CA LYS A 61 -0.30 25.22 12.63
C LYS A 61 -0.87 24.14 13.54
N ILE A 62 -0.26 23.98 14.72
CA ILE A 62 -0.70 23.05 15.74
C ILE A 62 -1.37 23.82 16.87
N THR A 63 -2.52 23.35 17.32
CA THR A 63 -3.29 23.88 18.44
C THR A 63 -3.30 22.87 19.59
N THR A 64 -3.81 23.27 20.75
CA THR A 64 -3.98 22.35 21.90
C THR A 64 -4.94 21.19 21.59
N ASP A 65 -5.88 21.37 20.65
CA ASP A 65 -6.77 20.31 20.20
C ASP A 65 -6.05 19.22 19.40
N ASP A 66 -4.96 19.57 18.75
CA ASP A 66 -4.13 18.63 17.99
C ASP A 66 -3.23 17.75 18.87
N LEU A 67 -3.12 18.07 20.15
CA LEU A 67 -2.42 17.27 21.17
C LEU A 67 -3.29 16.15 21.76
N LYS A 68 -4.59 16.16 21.50
CA LYS A 68 -5.51 15.10 21.93
C LYS A 68 -5.28 13.83 21.09
N TYR A 69 -5.73 12.69 21.61
CA TYR A 69 -5.73 11.45 20.83
C TYR A 69 -6.45 11.63 19.49
N PRO A 70 -5.82 11.22 18.38
CA PRO A 70 -6.46 11.30 17.08
C PRO A 70 -7.62 10.31 16.97
N LYS A 71 -8.54 10.57 16.05
CA LYS A 71 -9.62 9.63 15.73
C LYS A 71 -9.06 8.35 15.12
N ALA A 72 -9.66 7.20 15.46
CA ALA A 72 -9.22 5.88 15.06
C ALA A 72 -9.01 5.73 13.53
N TRP A 73 -9.93 6.25 12.75
CA TRP A 73 -9.88 6.15 11.28
C TRP A 73 -9.14 7.29 10.58
N GLY A 74 -8.67 8.29 11.34
CA GLY A 74 -8.07 9.51 10.81
C GLY A 74 -9.03 10.72 10.81
N LEU A 75 -8.50 11.89 10.45
CA LEU A 75 -9.25 13.14 10.37
C LEU A 75 -10.37 13.03 9.33
N PRO A 76 -11.63 13.37 9.69
CA PRO A 76 -12.73 13.32 8.72
C PRO A 76 -12.50 14.15 7.47
N GLU A 77 -11.84 15.32 7.62
CA GLU A 77 -11.52 16.25 6.55
C GLU A 77 -10.57 15.59 5.55
N LEU A 78 -9.46 15.00 6.02
CA LEU A 78 -8.50 14.29 5.17
C LEU A 78 -9.15 13.09 4.46
N ARG A 79 -9.95 12.31 5.19
CA ARG A 79 -10.70 11.18 4.61
C ARG A 79 -11.67 11.64 3.52
N SER A 80 -12.32 12.80 3.70
CA SER A 80 -13.19 13.39 2.68
C SER A 80 -12.42 13.84 1.45
N VAL A 81 -11.26 14.50 1.64
CA VAL A 81 -10.41 14.92 0.52
C VAL A 81 -9.91 13.72 -0.28
N ILE A 82 -9.46 12.65 0.38
CA ILE A 82 -9.07 11.41 -0.31
C ILE A 82 -10.25 10.82 -1.10
N ALA A 83 -11.45 10.75 -0.49
CA ALA A 83 -12.62 10.23 -1.20
C ALA A 83 -12.97 11.07 -2.44
N ASN A 84 -12.97 12.39 -2.31
CA ASN A 84 -13.22 13.31 -3.42
C ASN A 84 -12.19 13.13 -4.54
N TYR A 85 -10.91 12.99 -4.20
CA TYR A 85 -9.85 12.75 -5.17
C TYR A 85 -10.17 11.53 -6.05
N TYR A 86 -10.51 10.37 -5.45
CA TYR A 86 -10.84 9.18 -6.21
C TYR A 86 -12.17 9.32 -6.97
N ASN A 87 -13.15 10.02 -6.43
CA ASN A 87 -14.42 10.29 -7.13
C ASN A 87 -14.21 11.17 -8.37
N ASP A 88 -13.41 12.21 -8.24
CA ASP A 88 -13.18 13.19 -9.31
C ASP A 88 -12.29 12.62 -10.43
N HIS A 89 -11.26 11.83 -10.08
CA HIS A 89 -10.28 11.33 -11.05
C HIS A 89 -10.65 9.97 -11.65
N TYR A 90 -11.38 9.13 -10.91
CA TYR A 90 -11.66 7.74 -11.31
C TYR A 90 -13.15 7.43 -11.39
N ASN A 91 -14.00 8.45 -11.31
CA ASN A 91 -15.46 8.29 -11.39
C ASN A 91 -15.98 7.24 -10.39
N SER A 92 -15.37 7.17 -9.22
CA SER A 92 -15.82 6.30 -8.14
C SER A 92 -16.97 6.95 -7.37
N SER A 93 -17.61 6.19 -6.48
CA SER A 93 -18.71 6.68 -5.65
C SER A 93 -18.48 6.22 -4.21
N ILE A 94 -17.53 6.87 -3.54
CA ILE A 94 -17.14 6.57 -2.17
C ILE A 94 -17.25 7.81 -1.29
N ASP A 95 -17.33 7.59 0.00
CA ASP A 95 -17.30 8.67 1.00
C ASP A 95 -16.20 8.43 2.06
N LYS A 96 -16.03 9.38 2.97
CA LYS A 96 -15.04 9.27 4.05
C LYS A 96 -15.12 7.99 4.88
N ASN A 97 -16.29 7.31 4.91
CA ASN A 97 -16.46 6.08 5.68
C ASN A 97 -15.91 4.85 4.95
N ASN A 98 -15.54 5.00 3.68
CA ASN A 98 -14.77 4.01 2.92
C ASN A 98 -13.25 4.17 3.09
N ILE A 99 -12.79 5.15 3.88
CA ILE A 99 -11.38 5.51 4.02
C ILE A 99 -10.91 5.35 5.47
N MET A 100 -9.75 4.74 5.65
CA MET A 100 -8.99 4.79 6.92
C MET A 100 -7.56 5.24 6.65
N VAL A 101 -7.07 6.19 7.45
CA VAL A 101 -5.71 6.74 7.37
C VAL A 101 -4.78 5.91 8.26
N PHE A 102 -3.57 5.66 7.77
CA PHE A 102 -2.50 4.93 8.43
C PHE A 102 -1.19 5.72 8.44
N ALA A 103 -0.27 5.33 9.32
CA ALA A 103 1.09 5.91 9.39
C ALA A 103 1.99 5.44 8.22
N GLY A 104 1.50 5.57 6.98
CA GLY A 104 2.12 5.10 5.75
C GLY A 104 1.47 3.83 5.19
N GLY A 105 1.81 3.46 3.95
CA GLY A 105 1.20 2.31 3.26
C GLY A 105 1.50 0.96 3.92
N ARG A 106 2.72 0.73 4.42
CA ARG A 106 3.07 -0.57 5.05
C ARG A 106 2.22 -0.92 6.28
N PRO A 107 1.98 -0.03 7.25
CA PRO A 107 1.03 -0.31 8.34
C PRO A 107 -0.38 -0.63 7.86
N ALA A 108 -0.83 -0.02 6.77
CA ALA A 108 -2.11 -0.32 6.15
C ALA A 108 -2.17 -1.78 5.63
N LEU A 109 -1.14 -2.19 4.89
CA LEU A 109 -1.01 -3.55 4.38
C LEU A 109 -0.95 -4.58 5.52
N ILE A 110 -0.13 -4.32 6.55
CA ILE A 110 -0.02 -5.18 7.73
C ILE A 110 -1.39 -5.32 8.40
N ALA A 111 -2.14 -4.23 8.58
CA ALA A 111 -3.46 -4.26 9.20
C ALA A 111 -4.43 -5.13 8.39
N ILE A 112 -4.52 -4.96 7.06
CA ILE A 112 -5.37 -5.80 6.21
C ILE A 112 -4.99 -7.28 6.37
N LEU A 113 -3.70 -7.60 6.24
CA LEU A 113 -3.22 -8.97 6.35
C LEU A 113 -3.46 -9.57 7.74
N MET A 114 -3.29 -8.80 8.82
CA MET A 114 -3.56 -9.27 10.19
C MET A 114 -5.02 -9.68 10.37
N PHE A 115 -5.96 -8.89 9.87
CA PHE A 115 -7.39 -9.16 9.99
C PHE A 115 -7.93 -10.16 8.98
N LEU A 116 -7.14 -10.51 7.96
CA LEU A 116 -7.54 -11.51 6.98
C LEU A 116 -7.78 -12.87 7.65
N GLN A 117 -8.90 -13.50 7.38
CA GLN A 117 -9.27 -14.80 7.95
C GLN A 117 -8.27 -15.89 7.55
N LYS A 118 -8.10 -16.89 8.40
CA LYS A 118 -7.04 -17.90 8.28
C LYS A 118 -7.21 -18.87 7.10
N ASP A 119 -8.43 -19.02 6.60
CA ASP A 119 -8.79 -19.89 5.48
C ASP A 119 -8.60 -19.22 4.11
N ILE A 120 -8.29 -17.92 4.06
CA ILE A 120 -8.03 -17.22 2.82
C ILE A 120 -6.65 -17.56 2.29
N GLN A 121 -6.61 -18.00 1.02
CA GLN A 121 -5.38 -18.20 0.25
C GLN A 121 -5.03 -16.96 -0.53
N ILE A 122 -3.82 -16.44 -0.34
CA ILE A 122 -3.34 -15.26 -1.07
C ILE A 122 -2.65 -15.71 -2.36
N HIS A 123 -3.03 -15.12 -3.49
CA HIS A 123 -2.37 -15.29 -4.78
C HIS A 123 -1.56 -14.04 -5.09
N ILE A 124 -0.26 -14.18 -5.24
CA ILE A 124 0.69 -13.08 -5.45
C ILE A 124 1.71 -13.46 -6.52
N ALA A 125 2.05 -12.54 -7.41
CA ALA A 125 3.09 -12.78 -8.40
C ALA A 125 4.46 -13.02 -7.73
N SER A 126 5.29 -13.88 -8.32
CA SER A 126 6.63 -14.16 -7.78
C SER A 126 7.57 -12.96 -7.88
N THR A 127 7.25 -11.98 -8.72
CA THR A 127 7.98 -10.71 -8.83
C THR A 127 7.07 -9.58 -8.36
N GLU A 128 7.11 -9.30 -7.07
CA GLU A 128 6.34 -8.26 -6.40
C GLU A 128 7.19 -7.54 -5.35
N TYR A 129 6.64 -6.50 -4.74
CA TYR A 129 7.32 -5.72 -3.71
C TYR A 129 7.77 -6.63 -2.56
N THR A 130 9.08 -6.76 -2.38
CA THR A 130 9.68 -7.75 -1.48
C THR A 130 9.12 -7.75 -0.05
N PRO A 131 8.78 -6.61 0.59
CA PRO A 131 8.16 -6.62 1.91
C PRO A 131 6.83 -7.37 2.02
N TYR A 132 6.13 -7.62 0.91
CA TYR A 132 4.91 -8.43 0.99
C TYR A 132 5.22 -9.84 1.47
N PHE A 133 6.28 -10.44 0.93
CA PHE A 133 6.68 -11.80 1.33
C PHE A 133 7.07 -11.85 2.80
N ASP A 134 7.84 -10.85 3.29
CA ASP A 134 8.20 -10.75 4.72
C ASP A 134 6.94 -10.63 5.60
N MET A 135 5.96 -9.82 5.18
CA MET A 135 4.69 -9.69 5.91
C MET A 135 3.90 -10.99 5.92
N LEU A 136 3.82 -11.69 4.78
CA LEU A 136 3.09 -12.96 4.66
C LEU A 136 3.71 -14.05 5.55
N GLU A 137 5.03 -14.17 5.54
CA GLU A 137 5.77 -15.11 6.38
C GLU A 137 5.62 -14.78 7.87
N LEU A 138 5.85 -13.53 8.26
CA LEU A 138 5.75 -13.08 9.65
C LEU A 138 4.34 -13.29 10.22
N LEU A 139 3.31 -13.01 9.42
CA LEU A 139 1.91 -13.19 9.80
C LEU A 139 1.40 -14.61 9.56
N LYS A 140 2.26 -15.52 9.09
CA LYS A 140 1.93 -16.94 8.80
C LYS A 140 0.70 -17.08 7.90
N LYS A 141 0.63 -16.25 6.85
CA LYS A 141 -0.45 -16.29 5.87
C LYS A 141 -0.19 -17.38 4.83
N LYS A 142 -1.25 -18.04 4.40
CA LYS A 142 -1.16 -19.00 3.29
C LYS A 142 -1.14 -18.24 1.98
N TYR A 143 -0.13 -18.51 1.15
CA TYR A 143 -0.05 -17.87 -0.17
C TYR A 143 0.46 -18.84 -1.24
N SER A 144 0.15 -18.53 -2.49
CA SER A 144 0.64 -19.21 -3.68
C SER A 144 1.30 -18.20 -4.60
N LEU A 145 2.49 -18.57 -5.10
CA LEU A 145 3.20 -17.75 -6.08
C LEU A 145 2.64 -18.00 -7.48
N ILE A 146 2.30 -16.93 -8.17
CA ILE A 146 1.94 -16.92 -9.58
C ILE A 146 3.21 -16.61 -10.37
N ASN A 147 3.53 -17.45 -11.35
CA ASN A 147 4.75 -17.29 -12.14
C ASN A 147 4.81 -15.91 -12.82
N SER A 148 5.87 -15.18 -12.52
CA SER A 148 6.19 -13.89 -13.12
C SER A 148 7.65 -13.96 -13.58
N SER A 149 7.87 -14.04 -14.88
CA SER A 149 9.15 -14.31 -15.50
C SER A 149 9.29 -13.58 -16.84
N GLU A 150 10.43 -13.69 -17.50
CA GLU A 150 10.63 -13.15 -18.83
C GLU A 150 9.63 -13.71 -19.86
N GLU A 151 9.23 -14.96 -19.72
CA GLU A 151 8.29 -15.63 -20.64
C GLU A 151 6.94 -14.91 -20.71
N ASN A 152 6.45 -14.38 -19.59
CA ASN A 152 5.22 -13.59 -19.53
C ASN A 152 5.51 -12.09 -19.36
N GLN A 153 6.73 -11.65 -19.65
CA GLN A 153 7.17 -10.26 -19.54
C GLN A 153 6.93 -9.66 -18.15
N PHE A 154 7.07 -10.50 -17.12
CA PHE A 154 6.79 -10.15 -15.71
C PHE A 154 5.37 -9.64 -15.46
N ASN A 155 4.44 -9.94 -16.35
CA ASN A 155 3.02 -9.55 -16.27
C ASN A 155 2.10 -10.76 -16.33
N PRO A 156 1.93 -11.50 -15.21
CA PRO A 156 0.97 -12.61 -15.16
C PRO A 156 -0.43 -12.15 -15.57
N SER A 157 -1.09 -12.95 -16.40
CA SER A 157 -2.44 -12.65 -16.84
C SER A 157 -3.46 -12.78 -15.69
N VAL A 158 -4.62 -12.17 -15.85
CA VAL A 158 -5.73 -12.34 -14.91
C VAL A 158 -6.05 -13.82 -14.68
N ASN A 159 -6.04 -14.62 -15.77
CA ASN A 159 -6.31 -16.05 -15.69
C ASN A 159 -5.28 -16.80 -14.84
N ASP A 160 -4.02 -16.36 -14.80
CA ASP A 160 -3.00 -17.00 -13.99
C ASP A 160 -3.27 -16.83 -12.49
N PHE A 161 -3.79 -15.66 -12.08
CA PHE A 161 -4.24 -15.43 -10.71
C PHE A 161 -5.50 -16.23 -10.35
N LEU A 162 -6.35 -16.53 -11.34
CA LEU A 162 -7.60 -17.26 -11.13
C LEU A 162 -7.42 -18.77 -11.16
N LYS A 163 -6.39 -19.28 -11.84
CA LYS A 163 -6.06 -20.71 -11.88
C LYS A 163 -5.64 -21.25 -10.50
N ASN A 164 -5.63 -22.56 -10.37
CA ASN A 164 -5.19 -23.31 -9.18
C ASN A 164 -6.04 -23.07 -7.93
N ASN A 165 -7.21 -23.68 -7.93
CA ASN A 165 -8.16 -23.58 -6.85
C ASN A 165 -8.00 -24.72 -5.85
N THR A 166 -7.15 -24.56 -4.86
CA THR A 166 -7.13 -25.40 -3.65
C THR A 166 -8.03 -24.83 -2.55
N SER A 167 -8.53 -23.62 -2.71
CA SER A 167 -9.40 -22.92 -1.76
C SER A 167 -10.50 -22.16 -2.49
N ASP A 168 -11.72 -22.25 -1.98
CA ASP A 168 -12.86 -21.48 -2.48
C ASP A 168 -12.77 -19.99 -2.14
N ARG A 169 -11.94 -19.63 -1.15
CA ARG A 169 -11.75 -18.26 -0.69
C ARG A 169 -10.32 -17.80 -0.94
N LYS A 170 -10.15 -16.87 -1.83
CA LYS A 170 -8.84 -16.32 -2.19
C LYS A 170 -8.81 -14.80 -2.18
N LEU A 171 -7.62 -14.27 -1.96
CA LEU A 171 -7.27 -12.86 -2.13
C LEU A 171 -6.19 -12.75 -3.19
N ILE A 172 -6.43 -12.00 -4.25
CA ILE A 172 -5.38 -11.60 -5.19
C ILE A 172 -4.70 -10.35 -4.62
N MET A 173 -3.38 -10.39 -4.51
CA MET A 173 -2.59 -9.29 -3.97
C MET A 173 -1.53 -8.86 -4.99
N LEU A 174 -1.49 -7.57 -5.33
CA LEU A 174 -0.52 -7.01 -6.26
C LEU A 174 -0.28 -5.51 -6.02
N SER A 175 0.84 -5.01 -6.52
CA SER A 175 1.08 -3.57 -6.67
C SER A 175 0.76 -3.12 -8.10
N ASN A 176 0.19 -1.92 -8.27
CA ASN A 176 -0.15 -1.37 -9.59
C ASN A 176 -0.02 0.17 -9.61
N PRO A 177 0.99 0.72 -10.27
CA PRO A 177 2.11 0.08 -10.97
C PRO A 177 2.93 -0.87 -10.11
N CYS A 178 3.42 -1.95 -10.71
CA CYS A 178 4.14 -3.00 -10.01
C CYS A 178 5.56 -2.55 -9.60
N ASN A 179 5.92 -2.82 -8.37
CA ASN A 179 7.29 -2.73 -7.89
C ASN A 179 7.85 -4.17 -7.72
N PRO A 180 8.94 -4.57 -8.44
CA PRO A 180 9.95 -3.70 -9.04
C PRO A 180 9.83 -3.49 -10.56
N THR A 181 8.89 -4.12 -11.24
CA THR A 181 8.91 -4.21 -12.71
C THR A 181 8.49 -2.92 -13.43
N GLY A 182 7.75 -2.04 -12.76
CA GLY A 182 7.15 -0.85 -13.36
C GLY A 182 5.96 -1.12 -14.28
N ILE A 183 5.59 -2.39 -14.45
CA ILE A 183 4.45 -2.78 -15.28
C ILE A 183 3.16 -2.29 -14.64
N THR A 184 2.29 -1.74 -15.47
CA THR A 184 1.00 -1.20 -15.03
C THR A 184 -0.14 -1.93 -15.73
N LYS A 185 -0.93 -2.67 -14.97
CA LYS A 185 -2.22 -3.18 -15.46
C LYS A 185 -3.18 -2.03 -15.64
N LYS A 186 -3.77 -1.91 -16.85
CA LYS A 186 -4.63 -0.78 -17.22
C LYS A 186 -5.71 -1.19 -18.21
N GLY A 187 -6.66 -0.29 -18.46
CA GLY A 187 -7.72 -0.50 -19.45
C GLY A 187 -8.47 -1.80 -19.21
N ASN A 188 -8.64 -2.59 -20.27
CA ASN A 188 -9.40 -3.84 -20.22
C ASN A 188 -8.75 -4.90 -19.33
N GLU A 189 -7.43 -4.92 -19.17
CA GLU A 189 -6.75 -5.87 -18.30
C GLU A 189 -7.11 -5.62 -16.84
N LEU A 190 -6.97 -4.36 -16.36
CA LEU A 190 -7.33 -3.98 -15.00
C LEU A 190 -8.83 -4.15 -14.75
N LYS A 191 -9.66 -3.73 -15.70
CA LYS A 191 -11.11 -3.94 -15.65
C LYS A 191 -11.46 -5.42 -15.49
N ASN A 192 -10.86 -6.29 -16.31
CA ASN A 192 -11.12 -7.73 -16.25
C ASN A 192 -10.68 -8.32 -14.91
N LEU A 193 -9.54 -7.88 -14.35
CA LEU A 193 -9.08 -8.30 -13.02
C LEU A 193 -10.12 -7.98 -11.95
N VAL A 194 -10.63 -6.75 -11.93
CA VAL A 194 -11.65 -6.30 -10.96
C VAL A 194 -12.96 -7.06 -11.14
N GLU A 195 -13.47 -7.15 -12.39
CA GLU A 195 -14.74 -7.81 -12.68
C GLU A 195 -14.69 -9.31 -12.38
N GLN A 196 -13.62 -10.00 -12.75
CA GLN A 196 -13.46 -11.44 -12.49
C GLN A 196 -13.30 -11.72 -10.99
N SER A 197 -12.59 -10.87 -10.26
CA SER A 197 -12.48 -10.99 -8.80
C SER A 197 -13.86 -10.85 -8.15
N SER A 198 -14.64 -9.85 -8.56
CA SER A 198 -15.99 -9.64 -8.06
C SER A 198 -16.94 -10.79 -8.43
N PHE A 199 -16.91 -11.24 -9.67
CA PHE A 199 -17.76 -12.33 -10.17
C PHE A 199 -17.53 -13.64 -9.41
N ASN A 200 -16.26 -13.96 -9.11
CA ASN A 200 -15.89 -15.17 -8.39
C ASN A 200 -15.93 -14.99 -6.86
N ASN A 201 -16.35 -13.83 -6.35
CA ASN A 201 -16.34 -13.48 -4.94
C ASN A 201 -14.94 -13.61 -4.29
N TYR A 202 -13.88 -13.30 -5.04
CA TYR A 202 -12.52 -13.24 -4.53
C TYR A 202 -12.24 -11.87 -3.93
N GLY A 203 -11.34 -11.84 -2.94
CA GLY A 203 -10.75 -10.59 -2.46
C GLY A 203 -9.72 -10.06 -3.47
N LEU A 204 -9.61 -8.74 -3.55
CA LEU A 204 -8.62 -8.07 -4.39
C LEU A 204 -7.96 -6.95 -3.57
N LEU A 205 -6.66 -7.11 -3.28
CA LEU A 205 -5.83 -6.09 -2.63
C LEU A 205 -4.87 -5.52 -3.65
N ILE A 206 -5.05 -4.24 -3.98
CA ILE A 206 -4.17 -3.50 -4.90
C ILE A 206 -3.46 -2.40 -4.12
N ASP A 207 -2.12 -2.41 -4.16
CA ASP A 207 -1.28 -1.34 -3.65
C ASP A 207 -0.95 -0.36 -4.78
N GLU A 208 -1.54 0.82 -4.70
CA GLU A 208 -1.39 1.90 -5.68
C GLU A 208 -0.44 3.00 -5.20
N ALA A 209 0.61 2.64 -4.44
CA ALA A 209 1.61 3.60 -3.96
C ALA A 209 2.29 4.37 -5.11
N TYR A 210 2.32 3.82 -6.31
CA TYR A 210 2.89 4.40 -7.53
C TYR A 210 1.85 4.88 -8.55
N GLU A 211 0.59 5.06 -8.16
CA GLU A 211 -0.53 5.48 -9.02
C GLU A 211 -0.16 6.66 -9.95
N LEU A 212 0.48 7.69 -9.40
CA LEU A 212 0.84 8.91 -10.13
C LEU A 212 2.09 8.78 -11.03
N PHE A 213 2.69 7.58 -11.13
CA PHE A 213 3.86 7.35 -11.99
C PHE A 213 3.49 6.79 -13.38
N HIS A 214 2.21 6.60 -13.65
CA HIS A 214 1.69 6.33 -14.99
C HIS A 214 0.97 7.56 -15.52
N GLU A 215 1.11 7.87 -16.81
CA GLU A 215 0.44 9.00 -17.46
C GLU A 215 -0.55 8.50 -18.54
N PRO A 216 -1.84 8.78 -18.42
CA PRO A 216 -2.50 9.35 -17.24
C PRO A 216 -2.49 8.38 -16.05
N PRO A 217 -2.68 8.87 -14.80
CA PRO A 217 -2.77 8.01 -13.63
C PRO A 217 -3.84 6.92 -13.77
N VAL A 218 -3.56 5.74 -13.21
CA VAL A 218 -4.42 4.55 -13.33
C VAL A 218 -4.77 4.02 -11.95
N SER A 219 -6.06 3.85 -11.67
CA SER A 219 -6.54 3.20 -10.46
C SER A 219 -7.63 2.18 -10.76
N ALA A 220 -7.62 1.09 -9.99
CA ALA A 220 -8.68 0.08 -10.01
C ALA A 220 -10.04 0.64 -9.59
N MET A 221 -10.06 1.77 -8.87
CA MET A 221 -11.29 2.46 -8.49
C MET A 221 -12.17 2.82 -9.69
N SER A 222 -11.58 3.04 -10.88
CA SER A 222 -12.33 3.28 -12.11
C SER A 222 -13.27 2.12 -12.52
N HIS A 223 -13.05 0.94 -11.96
CA HIS A 223 -13.77 -0.28 -12.34
C HIS A 223 -14.61 -0.88 -11.19
N ILE A 224 -14.53 -0.30 -9.99
CA ILE A 224 -15.30 -0.74 -8.83
C ILE A 224 -16.68 -0.09 -8.88
N LYS A 225 -17.74 -0.91 -9.07
CA LYS A 225 -19.13 -0.43 -9.13
C LYS A 225 -19.76 -0.25 -7.75
N ASP A 226 -19.48 -1.18 -6.85
CA ASP A 226 -20.04 -1.21 -5.50
C ASP A 226 -18.98 -1.72 -4.51
N ILE A 227 -18.30 -0.79 -3.88
CA ILE A 227 -17.24 -1.12 -2.93
C ILE A 227 -17.79 -1.72 -1.64
N ASP A 228 -18.99 -1.32 -1.23
CA ASP A 228 -19.58 -1.75 0.04
C ASP A 228 -20.03 -3.22 0.02
N ASN A 229 -20.30 -3.77 -1.16
CA ASN A 229 -20.62 -5.18 -1.37
C ASN A 229 -19.47 -5.98 -2.02
N SER A 230 -18.25 -5.51 -1.88
CA SER A 230 -17.05 -6.17 -2.43
C SER A 230 -16.03 -6.54 -1.35
N ASN A 231 -15.12 -7.47 -1.69
CA ASN A 231 -13.92 -7.79 -0.92
C ASN A 231 -12.69 -7.03 -1.46
N PHE A 232 -12.88 -5.80 -1.89
CA PHE A 232 -11.85 -4.97 -2.47
C PHE A 232 -11.13 -4.14 -1.41
N PHE A 233 -9.80 -4.06 -1.53
CA PHE A 233 -8.92 -3.24 -0.71
C PHE A 233 -7.94 -2.52 -1.63
N LEU A 234 -7.89 -1.22 -1.54
CA LEU A 234 -6.87 -0.41 -2.19
C LEU A 234 -6.03 0.26 -1.11
N THR A 235 -4.71 0.24 -1.27
CA THR A 235 -3.81 1.03 -0.44
C THR A 235 -3.15 2.12 -1.26
N GLY A 236 -3.10 3.31 -0.71
CA GLY A 236 -2.40 4.47 -1.27
C GLY A 236 -1.52 5.14 -0.22
N ALA A 237 -0.61 5.99 -0.65
CA ALA A 237 0.27 6.70 0.27
C ALA A 237 0.82 8.01 -0.31
N ALA A 238 1.00 9.00 0.55
CA ALA A 238 1.69 10.24 0.22
C ALA A 238 3.19 10.05 -0.10
N THR A 239 3.72 8.85 0.16
CA THR A 239 5.15 8.53 0.12
C THR A 239 5.79 8.77 -1.24
N LYS A 240 5.13 8.42 -2.33
CA LYS A 240 5.70 8.40 -3.68
C LYS A 240 5.18 9.56 -4.52
N GLY A 241 3.95 9.47 -4.99
CA GLY A 241 3.37 10.45 -5.90
C GLY A 241 3.22 11.86 -5.30
N LEU A 242 2.98 11.96 -4.00
CA LEU A 242 2.93 13.25 -3.29
C LEU A 242 4.28 13.67 -2.69
N GLN A 243 5.37 12.98 -3.01
CA GLN A 243 6.75 13.31 -2.61
C GLN A 243 6.96 13.50 -1.10
N ALA A 244 6.14 12.91 -0.26
CA ALA A 244 6.12 13.14 1.18
C ALA A 244 6.35 11.87 2.00
N PRO A 245 7.49 11.16 1.83
CA PRO A 245 7.77 9.93 2.58
C PRO A 245 7.88 10.17 4.08
N GLY A 246 8.37 11.35 4.48
CA GLY A 246 8.64 11.69 5.89
C GLY A 246 7.39 11.98 6.72
N ILE A 247 6.28 12.40 6.11
CA ILE A 247 5.05 12.69 6.86
C ILE A 247 4.31 11.45 7.34
N ARG A 248 4.65 10.27 6.82
CA ARG A 248 4.08 8.99 7.23
C ARG A 248 2.56 8.94 7.11
N ILE A 249 2.01 9.26 5.94
CA ILE A 249 0.58 9.16 5.63
C ILE A 249 0.37 8.14 4.52
N GLY A 250 -0.56 7.22 4.77
CA GLY A 250 -1.12 6.28 3.81
C GLY A 250 -2.60 6.06 4.14
N TRP A 251 -3.30 5.36 3.28
CA TRP A 251 -4.72 5.08 3.47
C TRP A 251 -5.13 3.73 2.91
N VAL A 252 -6.25 3.24 3.40
CA VAL A 252 -6.99 2.12 2.83
C VAL A 252 -8.32 2.62 2.34
N ILE A 253 -8.74 2.16 1.17
CA ILE A 253 -10.07 2.31 0.62
C ILE A 253 -10.70 0.92 0.55
N THR A 254 -11.87 0.74 1.18
CA THR A 254 -12.60 -0.53 1.19
C THR A 254 -14.04 -0.30 1.63
N SER A 255 -14.83 -1.36 1.77
CA SER A 255 -16.20 -1.27 2.27
C SER A 255 -16.27 -0.67 3.67
N LYS A 256 -17.35 0.03 3.99
CA LYS A 256 -17.59 0.62 5.31
C LYS A 256 -17.48 -0.40 6.43
N LYS A 257 -17.99 -1.62 6.20
CA LYS A 257 -17.86 -2.74 7.13
C LYS A 257 -16.40 -3.11 7.41
N ASN A 258 -15.56 -3.17 6.39
CA ASN A 258 -14.14 -3.46 6.55
C ASN A 258 -13.40 -2.31 7.25
N ILE A 259 -13.78 -1.05 6.99
CA ILE A 259 -13.23 0.11 7.71
C ILE A 259 -13.55 0.05 9.21
N GLU A 260 -14.76 -0.38 9.59
CA GLU A 260 -15.09 -0.59 11.01
C GLU A 260 -14.19 -1.66 11.64
N ILE A 261 -13.99 -2.78 10.96
CA ILE A 261 -13.10 -3.86 11.43
C ILE A 261 -11.65 -3.35 11.57
N LEU A 262 -11.12 -2.67 10.54
CA LEU A 262 -9.78 -2.12 10.57
C LEU A 262 -9.61 -1.03 11.64
N GLY A 263 -10.68 -0.31 11.98
CA GLY A 263 -10.69 0.66 13.07
C GLY A 263 -10.29 0.07 14.42
N ASN A 264 -10.54 -1.21 14.64
CA ASN A 264 -10.09 -1.91 15.85
C ASN A 264 -8.55 -1.97 15.95
N PHE A 265 -7.82 -1.93 14.82
CA PHE A 265 -6.37 -1.84 14.84
C PHE A 265 -5.86 -0.57 15.50
N SER A 266 -6.58 0.54 15.39
CA SER A 266 -6.25 1.76 16.15
C SER A 266 -6.36 1.56 17.64
N SER A 267 -7.28 0.72 18.11
CA SER A 267 -7.51 0.51 19.56
C SER A 267 -6.34 -0.21 20.24
N PHE A 268 -5.72 -1.19 19.57
CA PHE A 268 -4.68 -2.01 20.20
C PHE A 268 -3.32 -1.99 19.45
N GLY A 269 -3.28 -1.54 18.21
CA GLY A 269 -2.07 -1.62 17.38
C GLY A 269 -1.43 -0.28 17.08
N MET A 270 -2.21 0.74 16.71
CA MET A 270 -1.68 1.99 16.17
C MET A 270 -1.93 3.22 17.07
N GLY A 271 -3.02 3.25 17.85
CA GLY A 271 -3.42 4.40 18.65
C GLY A 271 -3.88 5.63 17.83
N GLY A 272 -4.05 5.46 16.53
CA GLY A 272 -4.34 6.54 15.57
C GLY A 272 -3.09 7.14 14.93
N VAL A 273 -3.28 8.01 13.94
CA VAL A 273 -2.20 8.66 13.19
C VAL A 273 -1.97 10.08 13.69
N SER A 274 -0.72 10.51 13.75
CA SER A 274 -0.31 11.85 14.14
C SER A 274 -1.18 12.94 13.48
N ARG A 275 -1.83 13.78 14.28
CA ARG A 275 -2.65 14.89 13.75
C ARG A 275 -1.82 15.90 12.93
N PRO A 276 -0.63 16.35 13.37
CA PRO A 276 0.22 17.21 12.54
C PRO A 276 0.53 16.62 11.16
N SER A 277 0.81 15.32 11.09
CA SER A 277 1.04 14.64 9.79
C SER A 277 -0.21 14.65 8.91
N GLN A 278 -1.39 14.46 9.50
CA GLN A 278 -2.65 14.50 8.76
C GLN A 278 -3.00 15.92 8.30
N LEU A 279 -2.72 16.93 9.11
CA LEU A 279 -2.92 18.34 8.74
C LEU A 279 -1.96 18.78 7.64
N TYR A 280 -0.75 18.23 7.61
CA TYR A 280 0.18 18.48 6.52
C TYR A 280 -0.29 17.86 5.20
N ALA A 281 -0.94 16.70 5.27
CA ALA A 281 -1.42 15.97 4.09
C ALA A 281 -2.77 16.51 3.55
N LEU A 282 -3.49 17.30 4.34
CA LEU A 282 -4.75 17.95 3.99
C LEU A 282 -4.51 19.17 3.10
#